data_ef021eb12410864d8395cae4690c2924
#
_entry.id   ef021eb12410864d8395cae4690c2924
#
_cell.length_a   1.000
_cell.length_b   1.000
_cell.length_c   1.000
_cell.angle_alpha   90.00
_cell.angle_beta   90.00
_cell.angle_gamma   90.00
#
_symmetry.space_group_name_H-M   'P 1'
#
loop_
_entity.id
_entity.type
_entity.pdbx_description
1 polymer ?
#
loop_
_entity_poly.entity_id
_entity_poly.type
_entity_poly.pdbx_seq_one_letter_code
_entity_poly.pdbx_strand_id
1 'polypeptide(L)'
;AKSSSNANKYVSVLNEYYSAHPAERFRFFLNNNDLKQFFLQKAPEVKNIRVEGDFLARSAVKLTFRQPVAQWSSGDKIYFVDDSGVTFERNYFAAPTVAVRDESGLPTRGGQEVINRQFLSFLGQAVSEFSQHKMNVSEVILPANTVRQVWFKVEGRETQIRMTVDRSAQAQVKQAIATLSYLDNNGAKPGYIDVRVDQRSFYK
;
A
#
# COMPACT_ATOMS: atom_id res chain seq x y z
N ALA A 1 -2.96 22.46 16.95
CA ALA A 1 -3.54 21.59 18.00
C ALA A 1 -3.44 20.07 17.67
N LYS A 2 -3.42 19.65 16.38
CA LYS A 2 -3.24 18.22 16.02
C LYS A 2 -1.80 17.70 16.22
N SER A 3 -0.79 18.57 16.24
CA SER A 3 0.62 18.18 16.35
C SER A 3 1.00 17.69 17.74
N SER A 4 0.47 18.29 18.81
CA SER A 4 0.81 17.94 20.19
C SER A 4 0.22 16.60 20.65
N SER A 5 -1.01 16.28 20.24
CA SER A 5 -1.66 15.01 20.59
C SER A 5 -0.95 13.80 19.98
N ASN A 6 -0.41 13.97 18.77
CA ASN A 6 0.34 12.90 18.09
C ASN A 6 1.73 12.68 18.72
N ALA A 7 2.40 13.75 19.15
CA ALA A 7 3.69 13.64 19.82
C ALA A 7 3.59 12.80 21.11
N ASN A 8 2.54 13.01 21.90
CA ASN A 8 2.32 12.30 23.16
C ASN A 8 2.21 10.78 22.98
N LYS A 9 1.62 10.30 21.88
CA LYS A 9 1.56 8.86 21.56
C LYS A 9 2.97 8.27 21.47
N TYR A 10 3.86 8.90 20.71
CA TYR A 10 5.21 8.37 20.48
C TYR A 10 6.10 8.51 21.70
N VAL A 11 5.89 9.54 22.51
CA VAL A 11 6.53 9.68 23.81
C VAL A 11 6.08 8.55 24.75
N SER A 12 4.80 8.20 24.73
CA SER A 12 4.30 7.06 25.53
C SER A 12 4.91 5.74 25.10
N VAL A 13 5.02 5.48 23.79
CA VAL A 13 5.68 4.26 23.25
C VAL A 13 7.16 4.23 23.66
N LEU A 14 7.85 5.36 23.62
CA LEU A 14 9.25 5.46 24.04
C LEU A 14 9.41 5.20 25.53
N ASN A 15 8.53 5.75 26.37
CA ASN A 15 8.54 5.53 27.82
C ASN A 15 8.23 4.07 28.18
N GLU A 16 7.33 3.42 27.43
CA GLU A 16 7.04 1.98 27.58
C GLU A 16 8.31 1.14 27.32
N TYR A 17 9.01 1.45 26.23
CA TYR A 17 10.29 0.79 25.91
C TYR A 17 11.32 0.96 27.02
N TYR A 18 11.57 2.20 27.45
CA TYR A 18 12.56 2.48 28.50
C TYR A 18 12.16 1.97 29.90
N SER A 19 10.87 1.73 30.12
CA SER A 19 10.42 1.09 31.37
C SER A 19 10.76 -0.39 31.40
N ALA A 20 10.73 -1.05 30.24
CA ALA A 20 11.17 -2.44 30.10
C ALA A 20 12.70 -2.59 30.03
N HIS A 21 13.41 -1.54 29.58
CA HIS A 21 14.86 -1.51 29.37
C HIS A 21 15.50 -0.30 30.06
N PRO A 22 15.54 -0.24 31.42
CA PRO A 22 15.96 0.97 32.13
C PRO A 22 17.40 1.42 31.84
N ALA A 23 18.31 0.46 31.61
CA ALA A 23 19.71 0.76 31.29
C ALA A 23 19.86 1.48 29.91
N GLU A 24 18.96 1.22 28.99
CA GLU A 24 18.99 1.79 27.65
C GLU A 24 18.54 3.27 27.58
N ARG A 25 18.10 3.83 28.70
CA ARG A 25 17.93 5.29 28.85
C ARG A 25 19.27 6.02 28.68
N PHE A 26 20.37 5.37 29.00
CA PHE A 26 21.70 5.86 28.69
C PHE A 26 22.06 5.47 27.26
N ARG A 27 22.32 6.44 26.41
CA ARG A 27 22.59 6.24 24.98
C ARG A 27 23.67 5.19 24.70
N PHE A 28 24.63 5.05 25.59
CA PHE A 28 25.74 4.08 25.46
C PHE A 28 25.25 2.62 25.45
N PHE A 29 24.15 2.33 26.15
CA PHE A 29 23.58 0.99 26.23
C PHE A 29 22.41 0.79 25.26
N LEU A 30 21.97 1.85 24.56
CA LEU A 30 20.79 1.80 23.70
C LEU A 30 20.97 0.83 22.53
N ASN A 31 20.14 -0.19 22.47
CA ASN A 31 20.03 -1.05 21.31
C ASN A 31 19.05 -0.44 20.29
N ASN A 32 19.58 0.22 19.28
CA ASN A 32 18.78 0.87 18.25
C ASN A 32 17.90 -0.10 17.45
N ASN A 33 18.31 -1.36 17.29
CA ASN A 33 17.54 -2.37 16.59
C ASN A 33 16.31 -2.80 17.39
N ASP A 34 16.48 -3.05 18.69
CA ASP A 34 15.38 -3.47 19.57
C ASP A 34 14.37 -2.33 19.73
N LEU A 35 14.85 -1.10 19.94
CA LEU A 35 14.00 0.09 19.96
C LEU A 35 13.21 0.24 18.66
N LYS A 36 13.86 0.05 17.51
CA LYS A 36 13.21 0.10 16.21
C LYS A 36 12.14 -0.98 16.06
N GLN A 37 12.44 -2.21 16.39
CA GLN A 37 11.47 -3.32 16.31
C GLN A 37 10.26 -3.08 17.22
N PHE A 38 10.50 -2.62 18.45
CA PHE A 38 9.44 -2.28 19.38
C PHE A 38 8.51 -1.18 18.82
N PHE A 39 9.11 -0.11 18.26
CA PHE A 39 8.33 0.95 17.64
C PHE A 39 7.52 0.48 16.43
N LEU A 40 8.10 -0.35 15.56
CA LEU A 40 7.40 -0.87 14.39
C LEU A 40 6.18 -1.72 14.77
N GLN A 41 6.23 -2.40 15.92
CA GLN A 41 5.08 -3.17 16.44
C GLN A 41 4.00 -2.28 17.03
N LYS A 42 4.37 -1.23 17.79
CA LYS A 42 3.44 -0.36 18.52
C LYS A 42 2.93 0.82 17.70
N ALA A 43 3.69 1.24 16.69
CA ALA A 43 3.41 2.36 15.81
C ALA A 43 3.79 2.01 14.36
N PRO A 44 3.01 1.16 13.66
CA PRO A 44 3.31 0.70 12.30
C PRO A 44 3.48 1.83 11.27
N GLU A 45 2.90 3.00 11.52
CA GLU A 45 3.06 4.21 10.69
C GLU A 45 4.47 4.81 10.72
N VAL A 46 5.30 4.39 11.67
CA VAL A 46 6.72 4.80 11.74
C VAL A 46 7.54 3.88 10.82
N LYS A 47 8.27 4.48 9.87
CA LYS A 47 9.19 3.77 8.97
C LYS A 47 10.57 3.59 9.60
N ASN A 48 11.03 4.60 10.33
CA ASN A 48 12.33 4.58 10.97
C ASN A 48 12.37 5.47 12.22
N ILE A 49 13.20 5.09 13.18
CA ILE A 49 13.49 5.84 14.39
C ILE A 49 15.00 6.02 14.53
N ARG A 50 15.43 7.23 14.91
CA ARG A 50 16.83 7.54 15.25
C ARG A 50 16.84 8.32 16.55
N VAL A 51 17.77 7.98 17.41
CA VAL A 51 18.06 8.75 18.62
C VAL A 51 19.33 9.54 18.37
N GLU A 52 19.22 10.88 18.37
CA GLU A 52 20.31 11.83 18.18
C GLU A 52 20.54 12.58 19.50
N GLY A 53 21.75 13.03 19.79
CA GLY A 53 22.05 13.84 20.97
C GLY A 53 23.43 13.53 21.55
N ASP A 54 23.85 14.34 22.52
CA ASP A 54 25.11 14.19 23.23
C ASP A 54 25.03 13.16 24.34
N PHE A 55 26.20 12.61 24.72
CA PHE A 55 26.31 11.53 25.71
C PHE A 55 25.76 11.89 27.09
N LEU A 56 25.59 13.16 27.41
CA LEU A 56 25.40 13.62 28.78
C LEU A 56 24.10 14.40 29.07
N ALA A 57 23.35 14.91 28.09
CA ALA A 57 22.30 15.86 28.48
C ALA A 57 20.98 15.85 27.71
N ARG A 58 20.92 15.66 26.43
CA ARG A 58 19.66 15.75 25.67
C ARG A 58 19.64 14.76 24.50
N SER A 59 18.75 13.79 24.56
CA SER A 59 18.47 12.92 23.42
C SER A 59 17.26 13.44 22.68
N ALA A 60 17.39 13.66 21.38
CA ALA A 60 16.28 13.92 20.48
C ALA A 60 15.93 12.64 19.72
N VAL A 61 14.64 12.30 19.71
CA VAL A 61 14.15 11.17 18.94
C VAL A 61 13.55 11.66 17.64
N LYS A 62 14.12 11.20 16.53
CA LYS A 62 13.67 11.56 15.19
C LYS A 62 12.91 10.39 14.58
N LEU A 63 11.65 10.64 14.24
CA LEU A 63 10.77 9.67 13.60
C LEU A 63 10.63 10.00 12.11
N THR A 64 10.73 8.96 11.28
CA THR A 64 10.37 9.04 9.87
C THR A 64 9.09 8.24 9.68
N PHE A 65 8.05 8.86 9.15
CA PHE A 65 6.76 8.22 8.91
C PHE A 65 6.70 7.59 7.53
N ARG A 66 5.87 6.54 7.40
CA ARG A 66 5.57 5.90 6.11
C ARG A 66 4.72 6.82 5.26
N GLN A 67 5.08 6.95 3.99
CA GLN A 67 4.26 7.63 2.99
C GLN A 67 3.37 6.60 2.29
N PRO A 68 2.05 6.84 2.22
CA PRO A 68 1.15 5.92 1.56
C PRO A 68 1.29 6.00 0.04
N VAL A 69 1.35 4.83 -0.62
CA VAL A 69 1.27 4.71 -2.07
C VAL A 69 -0.07 4.14 -2.52
N ALA A 70 -0.78 3.46 -1.63
CA ALA A 70 -2.12 2.95 -1.86
C ALA A 70 -2.95 2.95 -0.58
N GLN A 71 -4.27 3.10 -0.72
CA GLN A 71 -5.25 2.76 0.29
C GLN A 71 -5.60 1.28 0.13
N TRP A 72 -5.68 0.54 1.22
CA TRP A 72 -5.88 -0.90 1.24
C TRP A 72 -7.07 -1.26 2.10
N SER A 73 -8.13 -1.81 1.52
CA SER A 73 -9.28 -2.32 2.26
C SER A 73 -9.25 -3.85 2.30
N SER A 74 -9.37 -4.41 3.50
CA SER A 74 -9.44 -5.85 3.73
C SER A 74 -10.56 -6.12 4.73
N GLY A 75 -11.66 -6.73 4.28
CA GLY A 75 -12.91 -6.79 5.03
C GLY A 75 -13.41 -5.38 5.36
N ASP A 76 -13.79 -5.15 6.61
CA ASP A 76 -14.30 -3.85 7.10
C ASP A 76 -13.19 -2.87 7.51
N LYS A 77 -11.91 -3.23 7.33
CA LYS A 77 -10.78 -2.42 7.75
C LYS A 77 -10.11 -1.73 6.59
N ILE A 78 -9.70 -0.49 6.84
CA ILE A 78 -8.94 0.33 5.89
C ILE A 78 -7.55 0.56 6.46
N TYR A 79 -6.56 0.27 5.64
CA TYR A 79 -5.14 0.51 5.88
C TYR A 79 -4.58 1.41 4.79
N PHE A 80 -3.38 1.89 5.01
CA PHE A 80 -2.50 2.44 3.98
C PHE A 80 -1.34 1.49 3.77
N VAL A 81 -0.77 1.50 2.57
CA VAL A 81 0.40 0.70 2.21
C VAL A 81 1.49 1.62 1.71
N ASP A 82 2.73 1.44 2.18
CA ASP A 82 3.88 2.20 1.70
C ASP A 82 4.59 1.53 0.51
N ASP A 83 5.67 2.17 0.04
CA ASP A 83 6.52 1.70 -1.07
C ASP A 83 7.22 0.35 -0.83
N SER A 84 7.17 -0.15 0.41
CA SER A 84 7.70 -1.46 0.80
C SER A 84 6.61 -2.53 0.94
N GLY A 85 5.34 -2.18 0.69
CA GLY A 85 4.21 -3.09 0.85
C GLY A 85 3.72 -3.27 2.28
N VAL A 86 4.19 -2.44 3.20
CA VAL A 86 3.85 -2.53 4.63
C VAL A 86 2.62 -1.70 4.94
N THR A 87 1.66 -2.32 5.64
CA THR A 87 0.40 -1.70 6.05
C THR A 87 0.55 -0.85 7.30
N PHE A 88 -0.24 0.23 7.38
CA PHE A 88 -0.39 1.07 8.56
C PHE A 88 -1.75 1.78 8.56
N GLU A 89 -2.23 2.21 9.75
CA GLU A 89 -3.57 2.77 9.89
C GLU A 89 -3.59 4.30 9.91
N ARG A 90 -2.50 4.96 10.36
CA ARG A 90 -2.43 6.42 10.49
C ARG A 90 -1.63 7.04 9.37
N ASN A 91 -2.29 7.83 8.56
CA ASN A 91 -1.65 8.61 7.50
C ASN A 91 -1.48 10.07 7.92
N TYR A 92 -0.27 10.59 7.77
CA TYR A 92 0.09 11.99 8.01
C TYR A 92 0.33 12.79 6.72
N PHE A 93 0.16 12.16 5.57
CA PHE A 93 0.39 12.73 4.25
C PHE A 93 -0.93 12.84 3.47
N ALA A 94 -0.86 13.31 2.24
CA ALA A 94 -2.01 13.27 1.35
C ALA A 94 -2.51 11.84 1.13
N ALA A 95 -3.82 11.70 0.93
CA ALA A 95 -4.40 10.41 0.61
C ALA A 95 -3.88 9.92 -0.76
N PRO A 96 -3.52 8.64 -0.89
CA PRO A 96 -3.13 8.08 -2.18
C PRO A 96 -4.34 8.01 -3.12
N THR A 97 -4.07 8.10 -4.42
CA THR A 97 -5.11 8.01 -5.46
C THR A 97 -5.51 6.57 -5.79
N VAL A 98 -4.64 5.61 -5.49
CA VAL A 98 -4.89 4.18 -5.76
C VAL A 98 -5.60 3.56 -4.57
N ALA A 99 -6.81 3.03 -4.80
CA ALA A 99 -7.56 2.23 -3.84
C ALA A 99 -7.49 0.75 -4.22
N VAL A 100 -7.04 -0.09 -3.29
CA VAL A 100 -6.97 -1.55 -3.44
C VAL A 100 -7.98 -2.20 -2.51
N ARG A 101 -8.82 -3.06 -3.05
CA ARG A 101 -9.73 -3.92 -2.31
C ARG A 101 -9.21 -5.34 -2.31
N ASP A 102 -8.83 -5.80 -1.14
CA ASP A 102 -8.28 -7.14 -0.94
C ASP A 102 -9.39 -8.12 -0.55
N GLU A 103 -9.75 -8.97 -1.50
CA GLU A 103 -10.68 -10.08 -1.32
C GLU A 103 -9.96 -11.44 -1.23
N SER A 104 -8.62 -11.45 -1.14
CA SER A 104 -7.82 -12.69 -1.11
C SER A 104 -8.15 -13.61 0.05
N GLY A 105 -8.75 -13.07 1.11
CA GLY A 105 -9.04 -13.80 2.35
C GLY A 105 -7.84 -13.91 3.29
N LEU A 106 -6.71 -13.32 2.94
CA LEU A 106 -5.54 -13.30 3.82
C LEU A 106 -5.72 -12.24 4.93
N PRO A 107 -5.40 -12.59 6.18
CA PRO A 107 -5.54 -11.64 7.28
C PRO A 107 -4.55 -10.49 7.14
N THR A 108 -5.06 -9.25 7.22
CA THR A 108 -4.25 -8.05 7.15
C THR A 108 -4.16 -7.40 8.53
N ARG A 109 -2.95 -7.02 8.95
CA ARG A 109 -2.66 -6.31 10.20
C ARG A 109 -1.72 -5.14 9.95
N GLY A 110 -1.81 -4.11 10.79
CA GLY A 110 -0.86 -3.01 10.77
C GLY A 110 0.58 -3.48 11.01
N GLY A 111 1.53 -2.96 10.24
CA GLY A 111 2.95 -3.35 10.30
C GLY A 111 3.31 -4.61 9.51
N GLN A 112 2.35 -5.22 8.83
CA GLN A 112 2.57 -6.41 8.02
C GLN A 112 2.86 -6.03 6.56
N GLU A 113 3.82 -6.71 5.93
CA GLU A 113 3.98 -6.67 4.47
C GLU A 113 2.88 -7.54 3.84
N VAL A 114 1.97 -6.90 3.11
CA VAL A 114 0.83 -7.58 2.45
C VAL A 114 1.08 -7.82 0.97
N ILE A 115 1.96 -7.03 0.37
CA ILE A 115 2.37 -7.14 -1.03
C ILE A 115 3.85 -6.81 -1.18
N ASN A 116 4.50 -7.46 -2.13
CA ASN A 116 5.90 -7.21 -2.43
C ASN A 116 6.08 -6.02 -3.40
N ARG A 117 7.29 -5.52 -3.52
CA ARG A 117 7.64 -4.40 -4.40
C ARG A 117 7.36 -4.67 -5.88
N GLN A 118 7.48 -5.93 -6.33
CA GLN A 118 7.21 -6.29 -7.72
C GLN A 118 5.74 -6.08 -8.05
N PHE A 119 4.85 -6.48 -7.15
CA PHE A 119 3.42 -6.26 -7.30
C PHE A 119 3.08 -4.76 -7.28
N LEU A 120 3.65 -3.98 -6.35
CA LEU A 120 3.48 -2.52 -6.31
C LEU A 120 3.95 -1.86 -7.60
N SER A 121 5.09 -2.30 -8.15
CA SER A 121 5.60 -1.82 -9.43
C SER A 121 4.63 -2.14 -10.57
N PHE A 122 4.08 -3.35 -10.59
CA PHE A 122 3.05 -3.75 -11.57
C PHE A 122 1.82 -2.84 -11.50
N LEU A 123 1.29 -2.61 -10.29
CA LEU A 123 0.15 -1.71 -10.10
C LEU A 123 0.45 -0.29 -10.57
N GLY A 124 1.60 0.26 -10.17
CA GLY A 124 2.02 1.60 -10.56
C GLY A 124 2.16 1.75 -12.08
N GLN A 125 2.73 0.76 -12.76
CA GLN A 125 2.85 0.73 -14.22
C GLN A 125 1.47 0.64 -14.90
N ALA A 126 0.57 -0.21 -14.40
CA ALA A 126 -0.77 -0.35 -14.96
C ALA A 126 -1.57 0.96 -14.81
N VAL A 127 -1.60 1.55 -13.61
CA VAL A 127 -2.29 2.82 -13.34
C VAL A 127 -1.73 3.96 -14.20
N SER A 128 -0.39 4.04 -14.31
CA SER A 128 0.26 5.05 -15.16
C SER A 128 -0.11 4.88 -16.63
N GLU A 129 -0.12 3.66 -17.15
CA GLU A 129 -0.46 3.39 -18.56
C GLU A 129 -1.94 3.70 -18.84
N PHE A 130 -2.86 3.33 -17.94
CA PHE A 130 -4.27 3.74 -18.07
C PHE A 130 -4.41 5.27 -18.10
N SER A 131 -3.70 5.97 -17.20
CA SER A 131 -3.74 7.44 -17.12
C SER A 131 -3.23 8.11 -18.40
N GLN A 132 -2.18 7.57 -19.04
CA GLN A 132 -1.69 8.08 -20.34
C GLN A 132 -2.75 8.01 -21.45
N HIS A 133 -3.67 7.06 -21.32
CA HIS A 133 -4.82 6.91 -22.22
C HIS A 133 -6.09 7.60 -21.72
N LYS A 134 -5.97 8.53 -20.76
CA LYS A 134 -7.09 9.28 -20.16
C LYS A 134 -8.13 8.40 -19.46
N MET A 135 -7.70 7.26 -18.95
CA MET A 135 -8.49 6.34 -18.16
C MET A 135 -8.00 6.38 -16.73
N ASN A 136 -8.83 6.83 -15.80
CA ASN A 136 -8.49 6.84 -14.38
C ASN A 136 -8.93 5.52 -13.75
N VAL A 137 -8.01 4.85 -13.07
CA VAL A 137 -8.33 3.66 -12.28
C VAL A 137 -9.03 4.11 -11.00
N SER A 138 -10.27 3.68 -10.80
CA SER A 138 -11.06 3.97 -9.58
C SER A 138 -10.82 2.96 -8.48
N GLU A 139 -10.60 1.70 -8.82
CA GLU A 139 -10.40 0.62 -7.87
C GLU A 139 -9.52 -0.50 -8.45
N VAL A 140 -8.68 -1.08 -7.62
CA VAL A 140 -7.95 -2.32 -7.92
C VAL A 140 -8.49 -3.40 -6.98
N ILE A 141 -8.80 -4.59 -7.50
CA ILE A 141 -9.34 -5.70 -6.72
C ILE A 141 -8.37 -6.87 -6.77
N LEU A 142 -8.03 -7.39 -5.59
CA LEU A 142 -7.33 -8.66 -5.46
C LEU A 142 -8.37 -9.73 -5.21
N PRO A 143 -8.69 -10.57 -6.20
CA PRO A 143 -9.77 -11.54 -6.06
C PRO A 143 -9.41 -12.68 -5.11
N ALA A 144 -10.44 -13.32 -4.57
CA ALA A 144 -10.30 -14.48 -3.71
C ALA A 144 -9.60 -15.64 -4.43
N ASN A 145 -8.89 -16.47 -3.65
CA ASN A 145 -8.28 -17.72 -4.08
C ASN A 145 -7.18 -17.59 -5.16
N THR A 146 -6.63 -16.40 -5.35
CA THR A 146 -5.50 -16.20 -6.27
C THR A 146 -4.64 -15.02 -5.82
N VAL A 147 -3.32 -15.18 -5.95
CA VAL A 147 -2.32 -14.12 -5.68
C VAL A 147 -1.69 -13.60 -6.96
N ARG A 148 -2.11 -14.10 -8.12
CA ARG A 148 -1.54 -13.74 -9.44
C ARG A 148 -2.48 -12.93 -10.30
N GLN A 149 -3.75 -12.83 -9.92
CA GLN A 149 -4.74 -12.06 -10.64
C GLN A 149 -4.97 -10.71 -9.97
N VAL A 150 -5.24 -9.73 -10.77
CA VAL A 150 -5.61 -8.39 -10.34
C VAL A 150 -6.67 -7.84 -11.30
N TRP A 151 -7.70 -7.25 -10.77
CA TRP A 151 -8.79 -6.67 -11.55
C TRP A 151 -8.77 -5.16 -11.37
N PHE A 152 -8.97 -4.44 -12.45
CA PHE A 152 -9.04 -3.00 -12.46
C PHE A 152 -10.45 -2.54 -12.81
N LYS A 153 -10.93 -1.52 -12.10
CA LYS A 153 -12.07 -0.72 -12.49
C LYS A 153 -11.60 0.65 -12.93
N VAL A 154 -12.19 1.15 -13.98
CA VAL A 154 -11.91 2.47 -14.55
C VAL A 154 -13.12 3.36 -14.36
N GLU A 155 -12.91 4.63 -14.04
CA GLU A 155 -13.98 5.61 -13.86
C GLU A 155 -14.92 5.65 -15.07
N GLY A 156 -16.23 5.71 -14.80
CA GLY A 156 -17.26 5.77 -15.83
C GLY A 156 -17.51 4.44 -16.57
N ARG A 157 -16.91 3.31 -16.13
CA ARG A 157 -17.12 1.99 -16.71
C ARG A 157 -17.48 0.96 -15.65
N GLU A 158 -18.47 0.14 -15.95
CA GLU A 158 -18.84 -1.01 -15.10
C GLU A 158 -18.00 -2.27 -15.41
N THR A 159 -17.47 -2.34 -16.63
CA THR A 159 -16.65 -3.47 -17.10
C THR A 159 -15.36 -3.60 -16.29
N GLN A 160 -15.16 -4.74 -15.66
CA GLN A 160 -13.91 -5.08 -14.96
C GLN A 160 -12.83 -5.52 -15.96
N ILE A 161 -11.60 -5.14 -15.71
CA ILE A 161 -10.43 -5.55 -16.52
C ILE A 161 -9.60 -6.53 -15.71
N ARG A 162 -9.56 -7.80 -16.15
CA ARG A 162 -8.84 -8.88 -15.48
C ARG A 162 -7.46 -9.05 -16.08
N MET A 163 -6.44 -8.92 -15.23
CA MET A 163 -5.03 -8.98 -15.58
C MET A 163 -4.29 -10.00 -14.71
N THR A 164 -3.08 -10.36 -15.11
CA THR A 164 -2.15 -11.22 -14.31
C THR A 164 -0.85 -10.47 -14.05
N VAL A 165 -0.26 -10.67 -12.88
CA VAL A 165 1.06 -10.11 -12.54
C VAL A 165 2.22 -10.82 -13.26
N ASP A 166 1.95 -11.94 -13.93
CA ASP A 166 2.96 -12.74 -14.64
C ASP A 166 3.32 -12.17 -16.03
N ARG A 167 2.59 -11.14 -16.49
CA ARG A 167 2.81 -10.47 -17.78
C ARG A 167 3.05 -8.99 -17.60
N SER A 168 3.63 -8.35 -18.60
CA SER A 168 3.81 -6.89 -18.62
C SER A 168 2.50 -6.16 -18.36
N ALA A 169 2.47 -5.28 -17.37
CA ALA A 169 1.32 -4.43 -17.07
C ALA A 169 0.95 -3.56 -18.28
N GLN A 170 1.93 -2.92 -18.90
CA GLN A 170 1.73 -2.04 -20.07
C GLN A 170 1.14 -2.80 -21.26
N ALA A 171 1.63 -4.01 -21.55
CA ALA A 171 1.11 -4.80 -22.67
C ALA A 171 -0.36 -5.19 -22.44
N GLN A 172 -0.70 -5.60 -21.20
CA GLN A 172 -2.08 -5.94 -20.85
C GLN A 172 -3.00 -4.73 -20.87
N VAL A 173 -2.56 -3.56 -20.40
CA VAL A 173 -3.35 -2.32 -20.47
C VAL A 173 -3.62 -1.93 -21.91
N LYS A 174 -2.62 -1.95 -22.79
CA LYS A 174 -2.81 -1.67 -24.24
C LYS A 174 -3.81 -2.63 -24.88
N GLN A 175 -3.70 -3.92 -24.55
CA GLN A 175 -4.64 -4.94 -25.00
C GLN A 175 -6.06 -4.67 -24.48
N ALA A 176 -6.20 -4.28 -23.20
CA ALA A 176 -7.48 -3.93 -22.60
C ALA A 176 -8.12 -2.71 -23.29
N ILE A 177 -7.34 -1.66 -23.55
CA ILE A 177 -7.82 -0.45 -24.24
C ILE A 177 -8.31 -0.75 -25.66
N ALA A 178 -7.55 -1.55 -26.41
CA ALA A 178 -7.97 -1.98 -27.74
C ALA A 178 -9.27 -2.78 -27.69
N THR A 179 -9.40 -3.69 -26.72
CA THR A 179 -10.62 -4.49 -26.51
C THR A 179 -11.82 -3.61 -26.13
N LEU A 180 -11.64 -2.67 -25.20
CA LEU A 180 -12.68 -1.74 -24.78
C LEU A 180 -13.15 -0.87 -25.97
N SER A 181 -12.22 -0.36 -26.76
CA SER A 181 -12.57 0.42 -27.97
C SER A 181 -13.37 -0.40 -28.98
N TYR A 182 -13.01 -1.66 -29.18
CA TYR A 182 -13.77 -2.57 -30.03
C TYR A 182 -15.20 -2.78 -29.50
N LEU A 183 -15.35 -3.01 -28.20
CA LEU A 183 -16.65 -3.22 -27.56
C LEU A 183 -17.52 -1.97 -27.62
N ASP A 184 -16.95 -0.79 -27.39
CA ASP A 184 -17.65 0.49 -27.48
C ASP A 184 -18.21 0.71 -28.90
N ASN A 185 -17.40 0.44 -29.94
CA ASN A 185 -17.81 0.57 -31.35
C ASN A 185 -18.92 -0.42 -31.75
N ASN A 186 -19.02 -1.54 -31.04
CA ASN A 186 -20.06 -2.55 -31.25
C ASN A 186 -21.22 -2.46 -30.25
N GLY A 187 -21.26 -1.44 -29.40
CA GLY A 187 -22.33 -1.24 -28.43
C GLY A 187 -22.40 -2.30 -27.33
N ALA A 188 -21.33 -3.10 -27.15
CA ALA A 188 -21.29 -4.19 -26.17
C ALA A 188 -20.77 -3.68 -24.82
N LYS A 189 -21.46 -4.06 -23.73
CA LYS A 189 -21.11 -3.68 -22.35
C LYS A 189 -20.98 -4.94 -21.49
N PRO A 190 -19.91 -5.72 -21.62
CA PRO A 190 -19.71 -6.92 -20.82
C PRO A 190 -19.41 -6.57 -19.36
N GLY A 191 -19.70 -7.48 -18.44
CA GLY A 191 -19.33 -7.34 -17.02
C GLY A 191 -17.83 -7.37 -16.79
N TYR A 192 -17.08 -8.07 -17.64
CA TYR A 192 -15.61 -8.07 -17.58
C TYR A 192 -14.97 -8.32 -18.94
N ILE A 193 -13.72 -7.89 -19.06
CA ILE A 193 -12.76 -8.33 -20.08
C ILE A 193 -11.58 -9.02 -19.41
N ASP A 194 -11.08 -10.08 -20.01
CA ASP A 194 -9.93 -10.85 -19.53
C ASP A 194 -8.79 -10.77 -20.56
N VAL A 195 -7.72 -10.11 -20.19
CA VAL A 195 -6.54 -9.88 -21.03
C VAL A 195 -5.29 -10.62 -20.52
N ARG A 196 -5.47 -11.63 -19.69
CA ARG A 196 -4.37 -12.42 -19.11
C ARG A 196 -3.64 -13.27 -20.14
N VAL A 197 -4.29 -13.59 -21.25
CA VAL A 197 -3.68 -14.34 -22.35
C VAL A 197 -3.17 -13.34 -23.40
N ASP A 198 -1.95 -13.57 -23.87
CA ASP A 198 -1.33 -12.68 -24.85
C ASP A 198 -2.11 -12.67 -26.17
N GLN A 199 -2.30 -11.50 -26.74
CA GLN A 199 -3.03 -11.28 -28.01
C GLN A 199 -4.46 -11.84 -28.06
N ARG A 200 -5.02 -12.27 -26.94
CA ARG A 200 -6.39 -12.77 -26.85
C ARG A 200 -7.13 -12.11 -25.71
N SER A 201 -8.29 -11.58 -26.00
CA SER A 201 -9.19 -11.02 -25.00
C SER A 201 -10.49 -11.82 -24.96
N PHE A 202 -10.92 -12.15 -23.77
CA PHE A 202 -12.21 -12.80 -23.53
C PHE A 202 -13.11 -11.83 -22.79
N TYR A 203 -14.41 -11.88 -23.02
CA TYR A 203 -15.37 -11.01 -22.34
C TYR A 203 -16.71 -11.72 -22.13
N LYS A 204 -17.43 -11.31 -21.10
CA LYS A 204 -18.75 -11.86 -20.76
C LYS A 204 -19.63 -10.80 -20.11
#